data_c17568b601704df8b755edc10882f270
#
_entry.id   c17568b601704df8b755edc10882f270
#
_cell.length_a   1.000
_cell.length_b   1.000
_cell.length_c   1.000
_cell.angle_alpha   90.00
_cell.angle_beta   90.00
_cell.angle_gamma   90.00
#
_symmetry.space_group_name_H-M   'P 1'
#
loop_
_entity.id
_entity.type
_entity.pdbx_description
1 polymer ?
#
loop_
_entity_poly.entity_id
_entity_poly.type
_entity_poly.pdbx_seq_one_letter_code
_entity_poly.pdbx_strand_id
1 'polypeptide(L)'
;MAVSCLIVDDNHEFLRAARDLLEREGISVIGVASTGAQARRSCRELKPDVALIDIDLGEENGFDIARELAGGEGAAQARVILISTYAEDDFADMIADSPALSFLPKSGLSGAAIRGILRRAGGEP
;
A
#
# COMPACT_ATOMS: atom_id res chain seq x y z
N MET A 1 -2.14 -16.75 9.97
CA MET A 1 -1.22 -16.49 8.86
C MET A 1 -0.88 -15.02 8.79
N ALA A 2 0.35 -14.72 8.47
CA ALA A 2 0.79 -13.33 8.40
C ALA A 2 0.26 -12.68 7.12
N VAL A 3 -0.11 -11.43 7.26
CA VAL A 3 -0.48 -10.62 6.09
C VAL A 3 0.79 -10.30 5.32
N SER A 4 0.79 -10.51 4.01
CA SER A 4 1.93 -10.15 3.18
C SER A 4 1.71 -8.77 2.58
N CYS A 5 2.77 -7.96 2.56
CA CYS A 5 2.68 -6.56 2.24
C CYS A 5 3.79 -6.15 1.27
N LEU A 6 3.41 -5.33 0.28
CA LEU A 6 4.34 -4.65 -0.60
C LEU A 6 4.28 -3.17 -0.26
N ILE A 7 5.44 -2.51 -0.11
CA ILE A 7 5.46 -1.08 0.19
C ILE A 7 6.03 -0.35 -1.02
N VAL A 8 5.30 0.65 -1.52
CA VAL A 8 5.69 1.42 -2.69
C VAL A 8 5.90 2.87 -2.29
N ASP A 9 7.14 3.32 -2.32
CA ASP A 9 7.51 4.67 -1.88
C ASP A 9 8.89 4.97 -2.41
N ASP A 10 9.12 6.20 -2.88
CA ASP A 10 10.42 6.56 -3.40
C ASP A 10 11.39 7.03 -2.33
N ASN A 11 10.96 7.10 -1.08
CA ASN A 11 11.82 7.48 0.04
C ASN A 11 12.38 6.22 0.69
N HIS A 12 13.68 5.97 0.44
CA HIS A 12 14.30 4.73 0.91
C HIS A 12 14.39 4.64 2.42
N GLU A 13 14.51 5.78 3.11
CA GLU A 13 14.54 5.77 4.56
C GLU A 13 13.20 5.35 5.12
N PHE A 14 12.13 5.85 4.52
CA PHE A 14 10.79 5.44 4.94
C PHE A 14 10.56 3.95 4.69
N LEU A 15 11.00 3.46 3.53
CA LEU A 15 10.83 2.04 3.22
C LEU A 15 11.48 1.16 4.28
N ARG A 16 12.69 1.55 4.68
CA ARG A 16 13.41 0.77 5.68
C ARG A 16 12.73 0.81 7.04
N ALA A 17 12.34 2.00 7.47
CA ALA A 17 11.69 2.17 8.76
C ALA A 17 10.33 1.47 8.81
N ALA A 18 9.56 1.58 7.73
CA ALA A 18 8.25 0.96 7.67
C ALA A 18 8.37 -0.56 7.69
N ARG A 19 9.35 -1.09 6.95
CA ARG A 19 9.57 -2.52 6.93
C ARG A 19 9.89 -3.05 8.33
N ASP A 20 10.81 -2.37 9.01
CA ASP A 20 11.18 -2.79 10.36
C ASP A 20 9.99 -2.75 11.31
N LEU A 21 9.24 -1.66 11.25
CA LEU A 21 8.07 -1.50 12.11
C LEU A 21 7.03 -2.60 11.86
N LEU A 22 6.69 -2.81 10.60
CA LEU A 22 5.63 -3.74 10.26
C LEU A 22 6.03 -5.18 10.57
N GLU A 23 7.29 -5.52 10.33
CA GLU A 23 7.73 -6.88 10.62
C GLU A 23 7.74 -7.16 12.11
N ARG A 24 8.09 -6.16 12.92
CA ARG A 24 7.99 -6.32 14.36
C ARG A 24 6.55 -6.54 14.82
N GLU A 25 5.59 -6.06 14.03
CA GLU A 25 4.19 -6.18 14.38
C GLU A 25 3.48 -7.33 13.68
N GLY A 26 4.25 -8.22 13.05
CA GLY A 26 3.68 -9.44 12.50
C GLY A 26 3.22 -9.36 11.07
N ILE A 27 3.48 -8.24 10.39
CA ILE A 27 3.19 -8.11 8.96
C ILE A 27 4.43 -8.55 8.18
N SER A 28 4.25 -9.41 7.21
CA SER A 28 5.36 -9.90 6.40
C SER A 28 5.58 -8.96 5.22
N VAL A 29 6.64 -8.16 5.24
CA VAL A 29 6.95 -7.26 4.14
C VAL A 29 7.74 -8.04 3.11
N ILE A 30 7.07 -8.48 2.05
CA ILE A 30 7.66 -9.39 1.08
C ILE A 30 8.35 -8.65 -0.06
N GLY A 31 8.20 -7.33 -0.12
CA GLY A 31 8.91 -6.55 -1.13
C GLY A 31 8.73 -5.07 -0.92
N VAL A 32 9.65 -4.30 -1.51
CA VAL A 32 9.55 -2.86 -1.55
C VAL A 32 9.79 -2.42 -2.98
N ALA A 33 9.17 -1.31 -3.38
CA ALA A 33 9.32 -0.77 -4.72
C ALA A 33 9.40 0.74 -4.62
N SER A 34 10.22 1.35 -5.48
CA SER A 34 10.37 2.79 -5.48
C SER A 34 9.81 3.44 -6.74
N THR A 35 9.33 2.65 -7.68
CA THR A 35 8.71 3.16 -8.91
C THR A 35 7.47 2.34 -9.24
N GLY A 36 6.62 2.90 -10.12
CA GLY A 36 5.44 2.18 -10.57
C GLY A 36 5.79 0.89 -11.31
N ALA A 37 6.85 0.91 -12.12
CA ALA A 37 7.26 -0.29 -12.84
C ALA A 37 7.67 -1.40 -11.89
N GLN A 38 8.44 -1.07 -10.87
CA GLN A 38 8.82 -2.05 -9.85
C GLN A 38 7.62 -2.56 -9.10
N ALA A 39 6.68 -1.67 -8.79
CA ALA A 39 5.48 -2.06 -8.06
C ALA A 39 4.65 -3.05 -8.87
N ARG A 40 4.47 -2.79 -10.15
CA ARG A 40 3.70 -3.69 -11.02
C ARG A 40 4.34 -5.06 -11.12
N ARG A 41 5.67 -5.08 -11.30
CA ARG A 41 6.39 -6.35 -11.38
C ARG A 41 6.29 -7.13 -10.08
N SER A 42 6.55 -6.45 -8.96
CA SER A 42 6.52 -7.11 -7.65
C SER A 42 5.13 -7.64 -7.34
N CYS A 43 4.10 -6.89 -7.69
CA CYS A 43 2.73 -7.33 -7.42
C CYS A 43 2.42 -8.62 -8.19
N ARG A 44 2.83 -8.68 -9.45
CA ARG A 44 2.60 -9.88 -10.25
C ARG A 44 3.39 -11.08 -9.73
N GLU A 45 4.64 -10.86 -9.34
CA GLU A 45 5.52 -11.95 -8.96
C GLU A 45 5.29 -12.43 -7.54
N LEU A 46 5.01 -11.50 -6.64
CA LEU A 46 4.94 -11.82 -5.21
C LEU A 46 3.51 -11.98 -4.70
N LYS A 47 2.55 -11.39 -5.39
CA LYS A 47 1.12 -11.51 -5.05
C LYS A 47 0.85 -11.17 -3.58
N PRO A 48 1.19 -9.94 -3.17
CA PRO A 48 0.97 -9.55 -1.77
C PRO A 48 -0.52 -9.46 -1.45
N ASP A 49 -0.84 -9.63 -0.18
CA ASP A 49 -2.21 -9.43 0.29
C ASP A 49 -2.60 -7.97 0.20
N VAL A 50 -1.66 -7.07 0.43
CA VAL A 50 -1.93 -5.64 0.42
C VAL A 50 -0.70 -4.90 -0.10
N ALA A 51 -0.95 -3.82 -0.84
CA ALA A 51 0.09 -2.91 -1.29
C ALA A 51 -0.13 -1.55 -0.65
N LEU A 52 0.89 -1.03 0.02
CA LEU A 52 0.87 0.32 0.56
C LEU A 52 1.53 1.21 -0.48
N ILE A 53 0.81 2.22 -0.96
CA ILE A 53 1.29 3.04 -2.06
C ILE A 53 1.27 4.50 -1.66
N ASP A 54 2.46 5.13 -1.70
CA ASP A 54 2.56 6.57 -1.49
C ASP A 54 1.86 7.29 -2.64
N ILE A 55 1.01 8.26 -2.31
CA ILE A 55 0.32 9.01 -3.34
C ILE A 55 1.27 9.94 -4.10
N ASP A 56 2.44 10.23 -3.55
CA ASP A 56 3.43 11.10 -4.18
C ASP A 56 4.71 10.30 -4.42
N LEU A 57 4.88 9.82 -5.64
CA LEU A 57 6.04 9.02 -6.02
C LEU A 57 6.96 9.79 -6.96
N GLY A 58 7.28 11.01 -6.60
CA GLY A 58 8.13 11.84 -7.44
C GLY A 58 7.38 12.25 -8.69
N GLU A 59 7.81 11.76 -9.84
CA GLU A 59 7.15 12.10 -11.10
C GLU A 59 5.92 11.24 -11.37
N GLU A 60 5.71 10.20 -10.60
CA GLU A 60 4.58 9.32 -10.78
C GLU A 60 3.48 9.63 -9.76
N ASN A 61 2.25 9.34 -10.15
CA ASN A 61 1.09 9.58 -9.33
C ASN A 61 0.66 8.26 -8.70
N GLY A 62 0.67 8.20 -7.37
CA GLY A 62 0.30 6.99 -6.66
C GLY A 62 -1.14 6.54 -6.89
N PHE A 63 -2.04 7.48 -7.18
CA PHE A 63 -3.42 7.11 -7.49
C PHE A 63 -3.50 6.30 -8.78
N ASP A 64 -2.67 6.65 -9.78
CA ASP A 64 -2.64 5.90 -11.03
C ASP A 64 -2.12 4.49 -10.80
N ILE A 65 -1.07 4.37 -9.99
CA ILE A 65 -0.52 3.06 -9.67
C ILE A 65 -1.53 2.23 -8.89
N ALA A 66 -2.24 2.86 -7.96
CA ALA A 66 -3.27 2.18 -7.19
C ALA A 66 -4.35 1.59 -8.11
N ARG A 67 -4.77 2.36 -9.10
CA ARG A 67 -5.77 1.87 -10.05
C ARG A 67 -5.25 0.67 -10.82
N GLU A 68 -3.99 0.72 -11.22
CA GLU A 68 -3.40 -0.39 -11.97
C GLU A 68 -3.30 -1.66 -11.12
N LEU A 69 -2.87 -1.54 -9.88
CA LEU A 69 -2.66 -2.71 -9.04
C LEU A 69 -3.98 -3.28 -8.54
N ALA A 70 -4.93 -2.42 -8.18
CA ALA A 70 -6.21 -2.89 -7.66
C ALA A 70 -7.12 -3.41 -8.76
N GLY A 71 -7.06 -2.78 -9.93
CA GLY A 71 -7.90 -3.17 -11.05
C GLY A 71 -7.22 -4.08 -12.05
N GLY A 72 -6.01 -4.53 -11.75
CA GLY A 72 -5.26 -5.36 -12.67
C GLY A 72 -5.96 -6.66 -12.97
N GLU A 73 -5.65 -7.20 -14.13
CA GLU A 73 -6.24 -8.46 -14.55
C GLU A 73 -5.44 -9.62 -14.01
N GLY A 74 -6.15 -10.68 -13.67
CA GLY A 74 -5.54 -11.91 -13.24
C GLY A 74 -4.78 -11.75 -11.94
N ALA A 75 -3.56 -12.21 -11.93
CA ALA A 75 -2.75 -12.30 -10.73
C ALA A 75 -2.21 -10.96 -10.24
N ALA A 76 -2.39 -9.89 -11.02
CA ALA A 76 -1.85 -8.60 -10.64
C ALA A 76 -2.72 -7.86 -9.62
N GLN A 77 -3.93 -8.34 -9.37
CA GLN A 77 -4.84 -7.68 -8.44
C GLN A 77 -4.31 -7.71 -7.02
N ALA A 78 -4.38 -6.57 -6.35
CA ALA A 78 -3.98 -6.46 -4.95
C ALA A 78 -4.90 -5.47 -4.25
N ARG A 79 -5.08 -5.65 -2.95
CA ARG A 79 -5.76 -4.65 -2.14
C ARG A 79 -4.78 -3.52 -1.91
N VAL A 80 -5.27 -2.29 -1.99
CA VAL A 80 -4.42 -1.11 -1.92
C VAL A 80 -4.81 -0.23 -0.75
N ILE A 81 -3.81 0.21 0.00
CA ILE A 81 -3.96 1.24 1.01
C ILE A 81 -3.03 2.37 0.61
N LEU A 82 -3.57 3.58 0.49
CA LEU A 82 -2.77 4.74 0.13
C LEU A 82 -2.13 5.32 1.38
N ILE A 83 -0.88 5.76 1.26
CA ILE A 83 -0.18 6.39 2.38
C ILE A 83 0.38 7.74 1.92
N SER A 84 0.59 8.65 2.87
CA SER A 84 1.13 9.96 2.56
C SER A 84 1.63 10.65 3.82
N THR A 85 2.57 11.60 3.64
CA THR A 85 2.95 12.50 4.71
C THR A 85 1.91 13.60 4.91
N TYR A 86 1.02 13.79 3.92
CA TYR A 86 -0.01 14.82 4.00
C TYR A 86 -1.27 14.27 4.64
N ALA A 87 -2.15 15.18 5.07
CA ALA A 87 -3.39 14.77 5.71
C ALA A 87 -4.39 14.24 4.69
N GLU A 88 -5.25 13.34 5.15
CA GLU A 88 -6.28 12.76 4.30
C GLU A 88 -7.17 13.82 3.65
N ASP A 89 -7.48 14.88 4.39
CA ASP A 89 -8.37 15.93 3.90
C ASP A 89 -7.86 16.60 2.64
N ASP A 90 -6.54 16.63 2.46
CA ASP A 90 -5.95 17.27 1.28
C ASP A 90 -6.28 16.52 0.00
N PHE A 91 -6.65 15.24 0.11
CA PHE A 91 -6.85 14.38 -1.05
C PHE A 91 -8.18 13.62 -0.97
N ALA A 92 -9.12 14.11 -0.14
CA ALA A 92 -10.33 13.34 0.15
C ALA A 92 -11.10 12.91 -1.10
N ASP A 93 -11.25 13.81 -2.06
CA ASP A 93 -12.00 13.49 -3.27
C ASP A 93 -11.27 12.45 -4.11
N MET A 94 -9.96 12.58 -4.23
CA MET A 94 -9.17 11.64 -5.03
C MET A 94 -9.15 10.27 -4.38
N ILE A 95 -9.09 10.23 -3.04
CA ILE A 95 -9.13 8.96 -2.33
C ILE A 95 -10.48 8.28 -2.54
N ALA A 96 -11.55 9.05 -2.43
CA ALA A 96 -12.90 8.51 -2.59
C ALA A 96 -13.11 7.94 -4.00
N ASP A 97 -12.48 8.54 -5.01
CA ASP A 97 -12.63 8.08 -6.38
C ASP A 97 -11.69 6.93 -6.72
N SER A 98 -10.76 6.59 -5.83
CA SER A 98 -9.78 5.55 -6.09
C SER A 98 -10.31 4.19 -5.66
N PRO A 99 -9.71 3.09 -6.17
CA PRO A 99 -10.10 1.76 -5.74
C PRO A 99 -9.45 1.35 -4.42
N ALA A 100 -8.69 2.24 -3.77
CA ALA A 100 -8.02 1.91 -2.53
C ALA A 100 -9.02 1.62 -1.42
N LEU A 101 -8.66 0.69 -0.54
CA LEU A 101 -9.50 0.35 0.60
C LEU A 101 -9.54 1.48 1.62
N SER A 102 -8.43 2.18 1.77
CA SER A 102 -8.34 3.21 2.79
C SER A 102 -7.08 4.04 2.57
N PHE A 103 -6.91 5.02 3.42
CA PHE A 103 -5.75 5.89 3.44
C PHE A 103 -5.18 5.90 4.85
N LEU A 104 -3.85 5.89 4.95
CA LEU A 104 -3.18 6.04 6.24
C LEU A 104 -2.13 7.13 6.11
N PRO A 105 -2.10 8.09 7.03
CA PRO A 105 -0.94 8.97 7.09
C PRO A 105 0.27 8.13 7.50
N LYS A 106 1.43 8.48 6.98
CA LYS A 106 2.63 7.71 7.31
C LYS A 106 2.87 7.66 8.81
N SER A 107 2.49 8.71 9.52
CA SER A 107 2.63 8.74 10.98
C SER A 107 1.67 7.79 11.69
N GLY A 108 0.63 7.33 11.01
CA GLY A 108 -0.34 6.40 11.58
C GLY A 108 -0.19 4.96 11.12
N LEU A 109 0.89 4.68 10.42
CA LEU A 109 1.12 3.34 9.91
C LEU A 109 1.43 2.36 11.04
N SER A 110 0.72 1.25 11.07
CA SER A 110 0.95 0.19 12.05
C SER A 110 0.36 -1.11 11.52
N GLY A 111 0.83 -2.22 12.10
CA GLY A 111 0.26 -3.51 11.74
C GLY A 111 -1.20 -3.62 12.11
N ALA A 112 -1.58 -3.06 13.27
CA ALA A 112 -2.97 -3.08 13.70
C ALA A 112 -3.86 -2.30 12.76
N ALA A 113 -3.39 -1.14 12.27
CA ALA A 113 -4.16 -0.33 11.33
C ALA A 113 -4.39 -1.09 10.04
N ILE A 114 -3.36 -1.74 9.51
CA ILE A 114 -3.47 -2.50 8.27
C ILE A 114 -4.45 -3.66 8.46
N ARG A 115 -4.30 -4.42 9.53
CA ARG A 115 -5.18 -5.57 9.77
C ARG A 115 -6.63 -5.13 9.94
N GLY A 116 -6.83 -3.99 10.61
CA GLY A 116 -8.17 -3.46 10.80
C GLY A 116 -8.84 -3.09 9.49
N ILE A 117 -8.07 -2.44 8.60
CA ILE A 117 -8.59 -2.06 7.29
C ILE A 117 -8.96 -3.29 6.47
N LEU A 118 -8.09 -4.30 6.48
CA LEU A 118 -8.35 -5.51 5.71
C LEU A 118 -9.57 -6.25 6.21
N ARG A 119 -9.75 -6.33 7.53
CA ARG A 119 -10.94 -6.98 8.09
C ARG A 119 -12.21 -6.28 7.67
N ARG A 120 -12.22 -4.94 7.74
CA ARG A 120 -13.43 -4.19 7.40
C ARG A 120 -13.75 -4.32 5.92
N ALA A 121 -12.72 -4.35 5.08
CA ALA A 121 -12.94 -4.37 3.65
C ALA A 121 -13.34 -5.75 3.15
N GLY A 122 -12.71 -6.79 3.66
CA GLY A 122 -12.90 -8.12 3.12
C GLY A 122 -13.80 -9.02 3.93
N GLY A 123 -14.15 -8.58 5.11
CA GLY A 123 -14.91 -9.42 5.99
C GLY A 123 -14.17 -10.67 6.41
N GLU A 124 -12.91 -10.74 6.13
CA GLU A 124 -12.15 -11.91 6.48
C GLU A 124 -11.57 -11.75 7.84
N PRO A 125 -11.81 -12.67 8.69
CA PRO A 125 -11.24 -12.63 10.01
C PRO A 125 -9.75 -12.85 9.96
#